data_839128044073048e787e65a8a40daee2
#
_entry.id   839128044073048e787e65a8a40daee2
#
_cell.length_a   1.000
_cell.length_b   1.000
_cell.length_c   1.000
_cell.angle_alpha   90.00
_cell.angle_beta   90.00
_cell.angle_gamma   90.00
#
_symmetry.space_group_name_H-M   'P 1'
#
loop_
_entity.id
_entity.type
_entity.pdbx_description
1 polymer ?
#
loop_
_entity_poly.entity_id
_entity_poly.type
_entity_poly.pdbx_seq_one_letter_code
_entity_poly.pdbx_strand_id
1 'polypeptide(L)'
;MRKIINDFETSGGKHCITTALKQVFKYYNYPLTEEMIFGIGSGLSFVYINLSKSPMVSGRIKPFEFEKKLAERLNIEIKCKSSSKYKNAFDKTLKLLDNNKPVLVYVDMPYLDYLNLSEDNHFGGHAVVIFGYVTKLKSFI
;
A
#
# COMPACT_ATOMS: atom_id res chain seq x y z
N MET A 1 10.82 18.32 -13.07
CA MET A 1 9.79 17.62 -13.86
C MET A 1 8.69 17.17 -12.91
N ARG A 2 7.44 17.24 -13.32
CA ARG A 2 6.28 16.77 -12.54
C ARG A 2 5.53 15.75 -13.38
N LYS A 3 5.20 14.61 -12.81
CA LYS A 3 4.36 13.57 -13.42
C LYS A 3 3.23 13.23 -12.46
N ILE A 4 2.00 13.21 -12.95
CA ILE A 4 0.82 12.73 -12.23
C ILE A 4 0.08 11.81 -13.19
N ILE A 5 -0.49 10.74 -12.68
CA ILE A 5 -1.41 9.86 -13.41
C ILE A 5 -2.77 10.56 -13.41
N ASN A 6 -3.18 11.11 -14.56
CA ASN A 6 -4.31 12.03 -14.64
C ASN A 6 -5.67 11.43 -14.26
N ASP A 7 -5.90 10.16 -14.60
CA ASP A 7 -7.18 9.50 -14.35
C ASP A 7 -7.22 8.74 -13.00
N PHE A 8 -6.22 8.96 -12.14
CA PHE A 8 -6.19 8.36 -10.83
C PHE A 8 -7.00 9.20 -9.84
N GLU A 9 -8.07 8.62 -9.31
CA GLU A 9 -8.95 9.27 -8.33
C GLU A 9 -8.62 8.82 -6.91
N THR A 10 -8.42 9.78 -6.01
CA THR A 10 -8.20 9.51 -4.59
C THR A 10 -9.50 9.54 -3.80
N SER A 11 -9.60 8.70 -2.79
CA SER A 11 -10.74 8.70 -1.87
C SER A 11 -10.31 8.26 -0.48
N GLY A 12 -10.98 8.77 0.54
CA GLY A 12 -10.83 8.26 1.90
C GLY A 12 -11.48 6.88 2.09
N GLY A 13 -11.16 6.24 3.20
CA GLY A 13 -11.72 4.94 3.56
C GLY A 13 -11.49 4.58 5.03
N LYS A 14 -11.82 3.34 5.38
CA LYS A 14 -11.82 2.85 6.77
C LYS A 14 -10.53 2.09 7.13
N HIS A 15 -9.88 1.48 6.14
CA HIS A 15 -8.73 0.61 6.36
C HIS A 15 -7.67 0.84 5.27
N CYS A 16 -6.44 1.18 5.65
CA CYS A 16 -5.41 1.68 4.73
C CYS A 16 -5.18 0.79 3.49
N ILE A 17 -5.01 -0.51 3.68
CA ILE A 17 -4.75 -1.45 2.57
C ILE A 17 -5.95 -1.54 1.63
N THR A 18 -7.15 -1.73 2.17
CA THR A 18 -8.36 -1.87 1.34
C THR A 18 -8.74 -0.58 0.65
N THR A 19 -8.51 0.57 1.31
CA THR A 19 -8.69 1.89 0.69
C THR A 19 -7.72 2.09 -0.46
N ALA A 20 -6.44 1.79 -0.26
CA ALA A 20 -5.40 1.89 -1.29
C ALA A 20 -5.72 0.97 -2.48
N LEU A 21 -6.05 -0.29 -2.22
CA LEU A 21 -6.43 -1.24 -3.27
C LEU A 21 -7.71 -0.84 -4.00
N LYS A 22 -8.74 -0.32 -3.30
CA LYS A 22 -9.97 0.18 -3.91
C LYS A 22 -9.68 1.25 -4.97
N GLN A 23 -8.79 2.18 -4.67
CA GLN A 23 -8.40 3.24 -5.60
C GLN A 23 -7.66 2.66 -6.82
N VAL A 24 -6.73 1.73 -6.60
CA VAL A 24 -6.00 1.06 -7.67
C VAL A 24 -6.94 0.23 -8.55
N PHE A 25 -7.85 -0.54 -7.96
CA PHE A 25 -8.84 -1.31 -8.70
C PHE A 25 -9.78 -0.41 -9.51
N LYS A 26 -10.25 0.70 -8.93
CA LYS A 26 -11.06 1.68 -9.65
C LYS A 26 -10.32 2.23 -10.87
N TYR A 27 -9.05 2.57 -10.71
CA TYR A 27 -8.20 3.06 -11.82
C TYR A 27 -8.11 2.05 -12.98
N TYR A 28 -8.08 0.76 -12.67
CA TYR A 28 -8.07 -0.31 -13.70
C TYR A 28 -9.47 -0.76 -14.14
N ASN A 29 -10.50 0.05 -13.89
CA ASN A 29 -11.91 -0.26 -14.23
C ASN A 29 -12.43 -1.56 -13.60
N TYR A 30 -11.97 -1.88 -12.39
CA TYR A 30 -12.40 -3.04 -11.61
C TYR A 30 -12.95 -2.58 -10.25
N PRO A 31 -14.15 -1.94 -10.20
CA PRO A 31 -14.64 -1.28 -9.01
C PRO A 31 -15.08 -2.28 -7.95
N LEU A 32 -14.25 -2.45 -6.91
CA LEU A 32 -14.57 -3.23 -5.72
C LEU A 32 -14.72 -2.30 -4.50
N THR A 33 -15.64 -2.63 -3.59
CA THR A 33 -15.73 -1.93 -2.30
C THR A 33 -14.63 -2.41 -1.35
N GLU A 34 -14.37 -1.65 -0.28
CA GLU A 34 -13.39 -2.05 0.73
C GLU A 34 -13.78 -3.38 1.39
N GLU A 35 -15.08 -3.56 1.66
CA GLU A 35 -15.62 -4.76 2.26
C GLU A 35 -15.43 -5.99 1.35
N MET A 36 -15.66 -5.83 0.06
CA MET A 36 -15.42 -6.90 -0.91
C MET A 36 -13.92 -7.27 -0.97
N ILE A 37 -13.05 -6.27 -1.07
CA ILE A 37 -11.59 -6.48 -1.07
C ILE A 37 -11.15 -7.20 0.20
N PHE A 38 -11.64 -6.75 1.36
CA PHE A 38 -11.31 -7.33 2.65
C PHE A 38 -11.78 -8.79 2.76
N GLY A 39 -13.01 -9.08 2.35
CA GLY A 39 -13.56 -10.44 2.35
C GLY A 39 -12.85 -11.37 1.37
N ILE A 40 -12.66 -10.94 0.12
CA ILE A 40 -11.98 -11.73 -0.92
C ILE A 40 -10.53 -12.02 -0.53
N GLY A 41 -9.82 -11.04 0.04
CA GLY A 41 -8.44 -11.21 0.52
C GLY A 41 -8.31 -12.02 1.82
N SER A 42 -9.42 -12.51 2.42
CA SER A 42 -9.42 -13.12 3.76
C SER A 42 -8.81 -12.22 4.81
N GLY A 43 -9.23 -10.97 4.86
CA GLY A 43 -8.68 -9.94 5.74
C GLY A 43 -8.74 -10.29 7.23
N LEU A 44 -9.75 -11.05 7.66
CA LEU A 44 -9.83 -11.58 9.03
C LEU A 44 -8.91 -12.79 9.20
N SER A 45 -8.14 -12.77 10.29
CA SER A 45 -7.25 -13.86 10.68
C SER A 45 -7.03 -13.82 12.18
N PHE A 46 -6.40 -14.84 12.73
CA PHE A 46 -5.92 -14.83 14.10
C PHE A 46 -4.41 -15.16 14.09
N VAL A 47 -3.61 -14.23 14.55
CA VAL A 47 -2.17 -14.41 14.69
C VAL A 47 -1.78 -14.10 16.13
N TYR A 48 -1.17 -15.07 16.79
CA TYR A 48 -0.56 -14.89 18.09
C TYR A 48 0.96 -14.98 17.95
N ILE A 49 1.64 -13.93 18.39
CA ILE A 49 3.11 -13.87 18.38
C ILE A 49 3.56 -13.83 19.84
N ASN A 50 4.19 -14.91 20.28
CA ASN A 50 4.72 -15.00 21.64
C ASN A 50 6.10 -14.31 21.69
N LEU A 51 6.08 -13.01 21.94
CA LEU A 51 7.28 -12.25 22.25
C LEU A 51 7.49 -12.34 23.77
N SER A 52 8.66 -12.77 24.22
CA SER A 52 8.97 -13.08 25.63
C SER A 52 8.65 -11.96 26.63
N LYS A 53 8.59 -10.71 26.19
CA LYS A 53 8.29 -9.54 27.03
C LYS A 53 6.97 -8.85 26.67
N SER A 54 6.38 -9.15 25.51
CA SER A 54 5.16 -8.50 25.04
C SER A 54 4.47 -9.39 24.01
N PRO A 55 3.61 -10.32 24.44
CA PRO A 55 2.83 -11.13 23.52
C PRO A 55 1.90 -10.23 22.72
N MET A 56 1.79 -10.49 21.42
CA MET A 56 0.97 -9.70 20.49
C MET A 56 -0.08 -10.58 19.82
N VAL A 57 -1.30 -10.10 19.77
CA VAL A 57 -2.40 -10.72 19.03
C VAL A 57 -2.80 -9.80 17.88
N SER A 58 -2.99 -10.36 16.69
CA SER A 58 -3.52 -9.65 15.54
C SER A 58 -4.71 -10.39 14.96
N GLY A 59 -5.79 -9.65 14.69
CA GLY A 59 -6.99 -10.15 14.01
C GLY A 59 -6.90 -10.06 12.48
N ARG A 60 -5.76 -9.67 11.91
CA ARG A 60 -5.59 -9.47 10.49
C ARG A 60 -4.57 -10.42 9.89
N ILE A 61 -4.80 -10.79 8.63
CA ILE A 61 -3.83 -11.52 7.82
C ILE A 61 -2.56 -10.68 7.60
N LYS A 62 -1.44 -11.35 7.45
CA LYS A 62 -0.14 -10.68 7.22
C LYS A 62 -0.15 -9.92 5.88
N PRO A 63 0.57 -8.77 5.80
CA PRO A 63 0.87 -8.12 4.54
C PRO A 63 1.48 -9.09 3.52
N PHE A 64 1.26 -8.87 2.24
CA PHE A 64 1.62 -9.72 1.10
C PHE A 64 0.84 -11.04 1.00
N GLU A 65 0.45 -11.66 2.10
CA GLU A 65 -0.47 -12.81 2.08
C GLU A 65 -1.89 -12.41 1.67
N PHE A 66 -2.31 -11.23 2.12
CA PHE A 66 -3.59 -10.63 1.75
C PHE A 66 -3.67 -10.39 0.24
N GLU A 67 -2.68 -9.72 -0.32
CA GLU A 67 -2.60 -9.43 -1.76
C GLU A 67 -2.49 -10.70 -2.59
N LYS A 68 -1.74 -11.69 -2.11
CA LYS A 68 -1.62 -12.99 -2.79
C LYS A 68 -2.96 -13.69 -2.90
N LYS A 69 -3.71 -13.81 -1.79
CA LYS A 69 -5.04 -14.43 -1.79
C LYS A 69 -6.03 -13.66 -2.67
N LEU A 70 -5.95 -12.33 -2.63
CA LEU A 70 -6.77 -11.46 -3.47
C LEU A 70 -6.49 -11.70 -4.95
N ALA A 71 -5.20 -11.74 -5.33
CA ALA A 71 -4.77 -12.00 -6.69
C ALA A 71 -5.24 -13.37 -7.21
N GLU A 72 -5.06 -14.41 -6.40
CA GLU A 72 -5.49 -15.78 -6.73
C GLU A 72 -7.01 -15.86 -6.96
N ARG A 73 -7.81 -15.28 -6.08
CA ARG A 73 -9.28 -15.36 -6.13
C ARG A 73 -9.91 -14.50 -7.22
N LEU A 74 -9.29 -13.40 -7.54
CA LEU A 74 -9.74 -12.51 -8.62
C LEU A 74 -9.15 -12.88 -9.98
N ASN A 75 -8.25 -13.86 -10.02
CA ASN A 75 -7.49 -14.27 -11.21
C ASN A 75 -6.77 -13.05 -11.87
N ILE A 76 -6.10 -12.25 -11.04
CA ILE A 76 -5.32 -11.09 -11.46
C ILE A 76 -3.87 -11.23 -11.03
N GLU A 77 -2.98 -10.45 -11.63
CA GLU A 77 -1.58 -10.41 -11.23
C GLU A 77 -1.30 -9.20 -10.31
N ILE A 78 -0.87 -9.46 -9.07
CA ILE A 78 -0.34 -8.47 -8.14
C ILE A 78 1.14 -8.73 -7.92
N LYS A 79 1.99 -7.83 -8.38
CA LYS A 79 3.46 -7.95 -8.24
C LYS A 79 3.94 -7.29 -6.97
N CYS A 80 4.21 -8.10 -5.94
CA CYS A 80 4.84 -7.63 -4.71
C CYS A 80 6.37 -7.69 -4.85
N LYS A 81 7.05 -6.59 -4.54
CA LYS A 81 8.52 -6.49 -4.59
C LYS A 81 9.04 -5.75 -3.37
N SER A 82 10.20 -6.14 -2.90
CA SER A 82 10.96 -5.45 -1.86
C SER A 82 12.36 -5.12 -2.34
N SER A 83 13.01 -4.14 -1.71
CA SER A 83 14.39 -3.78 -1.99
C SER A 83 15.06 -3.26 -0.73
N SER A 84 16.25 -3.75 -0.43
CA SER A 84 17.10 -3.23 0.65
C SER A 84 17.79 -1.91 0.30
N LYS A 85 17.80 -1.54 -0.99
CA LYS A 85 18.44 -0.32 -1.48
C LYS A 85 17.38 0.69 -1.91
N TYR A 86 17.30 1.81 -1.20
CA TYR A 86 16.38 2.91 -1.50
C TYR A 86 16.40 3.33 -2.98
N LYS A 87 17.59 3.55 -3.55
CA LYS A 87 17.74 3.96 -4.95
C LYS A 87 17.05 2.99 -5.92
N ASN A 88 17.19 1.69 -5.70
CA ASN A 88 16.57 0.69 -6.55
C ASN A 88 15.03 0.71 -6.45
N ALA A 89 14.50 0.89 -5.25
CA ALA A 89 13.05 1.04 -5.04
C ALA A 89 12.55 2.32 -5.73
N PHE A 90 13.23 3.44 -5.51
CA PHE A 90 12.89 4.73 -6.07
C PHE A 90 12.88 4.70 -7.61
N ASP A 91 13.98 4.25 -8.25
CA ASP A 91 14.09 4.19 -9.71
C ASP A 91 13.03 3.27 -10.34
N LYS A 92 12.72 2.14 -9.68
CA LYS A 92 11.64 1.24 -10.14
C LYS A 92 10.27 1.88 -10.01
N THR A 93 10.01 2.60 -8.94
CA THR A 93 8.76 3.33 -8.74
C THR A 93 8.57 4.39 -9.82
N LEU A 94 9.60 5.20 -10.10
CA LEU A 94 9.54 6.19 -11.18
C LEU A 94 9.18 5.54 -12.52
N LYS A 95 9.84 4.45 -12.89
CA LYS A 95 9.56 3.73 -14.14
C LYS A 95 8.12 3.24 -14.22
N LEU A 96 7.51 2.82 -13.11
CA LEU A 96 6.10 2.41 -13.08
C LEU A 96 5.18 3.62 -13.28
N LEU A 97 5.44 4.73 -12.59
CA LEU A 97 4.67 5.96 -12.72
C LEU A 97 4.76 6.56 -14.12
N ASP A 98 5.94 6.52 -14.76
CA ASP A 98 6.13 6.97 -16.14
C ASP A 98 5.27 6.17 -17.13
N ASN A 99 5.01 4.90 -16.82
CA ASN A 99 4.12 4.02 -17.57
C ASN A 99 2.65 4.08 -17.09
N ASN A 100 2.26 5.11 -16.35
CA ASN A 100 0.93 5.29 -15.79
C ASN A 100 0.46 4.12 -14.91
N LYS A 101 1.38 3.51 -14.16
CA LYS A 101 1.06 2.45 -13.22
C LYS A 101 1.17 2.99 -11.79
N PRO A 102 0.04 3.16 -11.06
CA PRO A 102 0.07 3.54 -9.66
C PRO A 102 0.74 2.44 -8.83
N VAL A 103 1.44 2.84 -7.78
CA VAL A 103 2.23 1.93 -6.95
C VAL A 103 1.74 1.97 -5.52
N LEU A 104 1.21 0.85 -5.02
CA LEU A 104 0.92 0.71 -3.60
C LEU A 104 2.23 0.43 -2.86
N VAL A 105 2.48 1.18 -1.79
CA VAL A 105 3.66 1.02 -0.94
C VAL A 105 3.26 0.88 0.52
N TYR A 106 4.00 0.05 1.24
CA TYR A 106 3.96 -0.01 2.70
C TYR A 106 5.01 0.93 3.26
N VAL A 107 4.59 1.82 4.11
CA VAL A 107 5.42 2.87 4.70
C VAL A 107 5.34 2.84 6.22
N ASP A 108 6.35 3.39 6.85
CA ASP A 108 6.32 3.67 8.29
C ASP A 108 5.76 5.07 8.52
N MET A 109 4.79 5.19 9.39
CA MET A 109 3.95 6.39 9.55
C MET A 109 4.72 7.67 9.92
N PRO A 110 5.78 7.65 10.75
CA PRO A 110 6.54 8.87 11.06
C PRO A 110 7.17 9.56 9.85
N TYR A 111 7.43 8.81 8.78
CA TYR A 111 7.96 9.38 7.52
C TYR A 111 6.90 10.02 6.62
N LEU A 112 5.66 10.09 7.10
CA LEU A 112 4.56 10.79 6.43
C LEU A 112 4.34 12.14 7.14
N ASP A 113 5.02 13.18 6.68
CA ASP A 113 5.06 14.51 7.30
C ASP A 113 3.66 15.07 7.62
N TYR A 114 2.67 14.78 6.77
CA TYR A 114 1.30 15.25 6.95
C TYR A 114 0.57 14.64 8.16
N LEU A 115 1.08 13.56 8.74
CA LEU A 115 0.52 12.95 9.96
C LEU A 115 1.01 13.63 11.24
N ASN A 116 2.08 14.42 11.14
CA ASN A 116 2.68 15.14 12.28
C ASN A 116 2.91 14.24 13.52
N LEU A 117 3.42 13.05 13.31
CA LEU A 117 3.74 12.08 14.35
C LEU A 117 5.18 12.29 14.84
N SER A 118 5.44 12.00 16.13
CA SER A 118 6.80 12.00 16.63
C SER A 118 7.61 10.84 16.02
N GLU A 119 8.91 11.04 15.86
CA GLU A 119 9.84 10.04 15.28
C GLU A 119 9.84 8.71 16.07
N ASP A 120 9.43 8.71 17.32
CA ASP A 120 9.38 7.50 18.16
C ASP A 120 8.13 6.64 17.92
N ASN A 121 7.12 7.15 17.19
CA ASN A 121 5.86 6.46 16.93
C ASN A 121 5.93 5.56 15.68
N HIS A 122 6.91 4.68 15.62
CA HIS A 122 7.05 3.75 14.51
C HIS A 122 5.87 2.79 14.40
N PHE A 123 5.16 2.87 13.28
CA PHE A 123 4.13 1.92 12.89
C PHE A 123 4.34 1.53 11.43
N GLY A 124 5.06 0.44 11.24
CA GLY A 124 5.28 -0.13 9.91
C GLY A 124 4.03 -0.80 9.37
N GLY A 125 3.83 -0.71 8.07
CA GLY A 125 2.75 -1.38 7.37
C GLY A 125 1.53 -0.50 7.07
N HIS A 126 1.63 0.82 7.19
CA HIS A 126 0.64 1.72 6.63
C HIS A 126 0.72 1.71 5.09
N ALA A 127 -0.41 1.51 4.43
CA ALA A 127 -0.48 1.43 2.97
C ALA A 127 -0.90 2.77 2.37
N VAL A 128 -0.13 3.25 1.40
CA VAL A 128 -0.46 4.44 0.60
C VAL A 128 -0.28 4.13 -0.89
N VAL A 129 -0.89 4.92 -1.76
CA VAL A 129 -0.71 4.81 -3.21
C VAL A 129 0.08 6.01 -3.71
N ILE A 130 1.17 5.72 -4.40
CA ILE A 130 1.93 6.73 -5.13
C ILE A 130 1.39 6.75 -6.56
N PHE A 131 0.87 7.90 -6.99
CA PHE A 131 0.33 8.09 -8.34
C PHE A 131 0.98 9.25 -9.09
N GLY A 132 2.06 9.80 -8.53
CA GLY A 132 2.82 10.86 -9.18
C GLY A 132 4.11 11.22 -8.44
N TYR A 133 4.90 12.12 -9.02
CA TYR A 133 6.14 12.61 -8.42
C TYR A 133 6.52 14.01 -8.89
N VAL A 134 7.34 14.68 -8.08
CA VAL A 134 7.96 15.98 -8.39
C VAL A 134 9.47 15.86 -8.23
N THR A 135 10.23 15.92 -9.33
CA THR A 135 11.68 15.71 -9.32
C THR A 135 12.48 16.80 -8.62
N LYS A 136 12.00 18.05 -8.63
CA LYS A 136 12.69 19.16 -7.95
C LYS A 136 12.79 18.96 -6.43
N LEU A 137 11.80 18.31 -5.84
CA LEU A 137 11.71 18.05 -4.39
C LEU A 137 12.12 16.63 -4.02
N LYS A 138 12.41 15.76 -5.00
CA LYS A 138 12.60 14.31 -4.81
C LYS A 138 11.49 13.67 -3.97
N SER A 139 10.26 14.17 -4.13
CA SER A 139 9.08 13.71 -3.39
C SER A 139 8.07 13.03 -4.30
N PHE A 140 7.33 12.08 -3.74
CA PHE A 140 6.19 11.41 -4.38
C PHE A 140 4.88 12.15 -4.05
N ILE A 141 3.91 11.97 -4.91
CA ILE A 141 2.52 12.41 -4.75
C ILE A 141 1.62 11.17 -4.67
#